data_d5c5cc3d492c0a6d1f31672157e15a6b
#
_entry.id   d5c5cc3d492c0a6d1f31672157e15a6b
#
_cell.length_a   1.000
_cell.length_b   1.000
_cell.length_c   1.000
_cell.angle_alpha   90.00
_cell.angle_beta   90.00
_cell.angle_gamma   90.00
#
_symmetry.space_group_name_H-M   'P 1'
#
loop_
_entity.id
_entity.type
_entity.pdbx_description
1 polymer ?
#
loop_
_entity_poly.entity_id
_entity_poly.type
_entity_poly.pdbx_seq_one_letter_code
_entity_poly.pdbx_strand_id
1 'polypeptide(L)'
;NNATGLPQVNMESRHPYLTRQLIVYIGNKRALLPFLEPVFSELAGRAPVRRFVDPFAGSGAVSRLGKLMGYEVHAADLEHYAWVLNAATLETQAREAYGDTAHVDSANGDSSNGGAPARLFREDGGIDAAFARFHRIGARAAESGSDVSPPRGAGSVGSGGYIARHYAPARTDTADYRRERVFYTAENARYLDAVREAIELEYPGWDLAPERRREKFLLLAALLYEASRHANTSGVFKAYHNGFGGHGGDALGRIMSPMQLEVPPLVDGPDCTVAEEDATGFLTRTPADIVYLDPPYNSHQYGSNYFMLNTIARWDRPPVADERRADGSLTVKAGIRPDWRRTRSDFCSRSR
;
A
#
# COMPACT_ATOMS: atom_id res chain seq x y z
N ASN A 1 5.00 -24.53 -31.51
CA ASN A 1 3.85 -25.16 -30.83
C ASN A 1 3.95 -24.85 -29.33
N ASN A 2 3.45 -23.66 -28.90
CA ASN A 2 3.38 -23.31 -27.49
C ASN A 2 2.19 -24.05 -26.85
N ALA A 3 2.47 -25.14 -26.16
CA ALA A 3 1.48 -26.02 -25.54
C ALA A 3 0.90 -25.49 -24.20
N THR A 4 1.29 -24.31 -23.72
CA THR A 4 0.91 -23.85 -22.38
C THR A 4 -0.21 -22.83 -22.35
N GLY A 5 -0.63 -22.26 -23.48
CA GLY A 5 -1.76 -21.31 -23.54
C GLY A 5 -1.63 -20.04 -22.66
N LEU A 6 -0.52 -19.86 -21.93
CA LEU A 6 -0.27 -18.69 -21.13
C LEU A 6 0.15 -17.51 -22.02
N PRO A 7 -0.37 -16.31 -21.81
CA PRO A 7 0.05 -15.14 -22.55
C PRO A 7 1.52 -14.86 -22.27
N GLN A 8 2.34 -14.68 -23.32
CA GLN A 8 3.68 -14.12 -23.14
C GLN A 8 3.54 -12.65 -22.76
N VAL A 9 4.00 -12.31 -21.54
CA VAL A 9 4.05 -10.94 -21.08
C VAL A 9 5.26 -10.27 -21.71
N ASN A 10 5.03 -9.34 -22.60
CA ASN A 10 6.11 -8.52 -23.17
C ASN A 10 6.52 -7.45 -22.15
N MET A 11 7.55 -7.73 -21.35
CA MET A 11 8.08 -6.82 -20.31
C MET A 11 8.67 -5.52 -20.89
N GLU A 12 8.97 -5.45 -22.17
CA GLU A 12 9.44 -4.22 -22.83
C GLU A 12 8.37 -3.11 -22.76
N SER A 13 7.08 -3.44 -22.69
CA SER A 13 5.98 -2.48 -22.56
C SER A 13 5.78 -1.92 -21.15
N ARG A 14 6.52 -2.37 -20.12
CA ARG A 14 6.37 -1.95 -18.71
C ARG A 14 4.91 -1.88 -18.27
N HIS A 15 4.22 -3.02 -18.24
CA HIS A 15 2.80 -3.10 -17.91
C HIS A 15 2.45 -2.26 -16.65
N PRO A 16 1.43 -1.39 -16.67
CA PRO A 16 1.08 -0.50 -15.55
C PRO A 16 0.88 -1.25 -14.23
N TYR A 17 0.33 -2.45 -14.27
CA TYR A 17 0.12 -3.31 -13.11
C TYR A 17 1.44 -3.68 -12.38
N LEU A 18 2.58 -3.73 -13.08
CA LEU A 18 3.90 -4.03 -12.53
C LEU A 18 4.71 -2.77 -12.17
N THR A 19 4.27 -1.60 -12.61
CA THR A 19 5.09 -0.39 -12.51
C THR A 19 4.46 0.74 -11.71
N ARG A 20 3.12 0.80 -11.64
CA ARG A 20 2.41 1.87 -10.93
C ARG A 20 2.03 1.43 -9.51
N GLN A 21 2.00 2.42 -8.62
CA GLN A 21 1.57 2.28 -7.22
C GLN A 21 2.26 1.10 -6.47
N LEU A 22 3.56 0.96 -6.67
CA LEU A 22 4.43 0.17 -5.82
C LEU A 22 5.12 1.09 -4.82
N ILE A 23 4.97 0.83 -3.54
CA ILE A 23 5.60 1.61 -2.48
C ILE A 23 7.13 1.55 -2.56
N VAL A 24 7.80 2.58 -2.03
CA VAL A 24 9.25 2.54 -1.82
C VAL A 24 9.53 1.53 -0.70
N TYR A 25 10.26 0.46 -1.03
CA TYR A 25 10.45 -0.68 -0.16
C TYR A 25 11.89 -1.19 -0.19
N ILE A 26 12.47 -1.49 0.99
CA ILE A 26 13.80 -2.09 1.08
C ILE A 26 13.74 -3.49 0.45
N GLY A 27 14.62 -3.74 -0.50
CA GLY A 27 14.64 -5.02 -1.20
C GLY A 27 13.53 -5.18 -2.25
N ASN A 28 12.90 -4.08 -2.69
CA ASN A 28 11.90 -4.13 -3.76
C ASN A 28 12.46 -4.84 -5.00
N LYS A 29 11.74 -5.86 -5.46
CA LYS A 29 12.16 -6.73 -6.57
C LYS A 29 11.74 -6.21 -7.95
N ARG A 30 11.18 -4.99 -8.04
CA ARG A 30 10.73 -4.42 -9.31
C ARG A 30 11.80 -4.43 -10.40
N ALA A 31 13.05 -4.12 -10.05
CA ALA A 31 14.17 -4.15 -10.98
C ALA A 31 14.57 -5.57 -11.41
N LEU A 32 14.17 -6.60 -10.65
CA LEU A 32 14.45 -8.00 -10.94
C LEU A 32 13.34 -8.69 -11.74
N LEU A 33 12.18 -8.07 -11.94
CA LEU A 33 11.07 -8.70 -12.67
C LEU A 33 11.46 -9.16 -14.08
N PRO A 34 12.26 -8.41 -14.88
CA PRO A 34 12.71 -8.88 -16.19
C PRO A 34 13.60 -10.13 -16.14
N PHE A 35 14.26 -10.37 -15.01
CA PHE A 35 15.03 -11.59 -14.77
C PHE A 35 14.16 -12.75 -14.27
N LEU A 36 13.19 -12.46 -13.40
CA LEU A 36 12.33 -13.48 -12.79
C LEU A 36 11.31 -14.07 -13.75
N GLU A 37 10.76 -13.25 -14.64
CA GLU A 37 9.75 -13.68 -15.63
C GLU A 37 10.23 -14.90 -16.48
N PRO A 38 11.40 -14.86 -17.16
CA PRO A 38 11.88 -16.01 -17.92
C PRO A 38 12.16 -17.23 -17.05
N VAL A 39 12.62 -17.05 -15.80
CA VAL A 39 12.82 -18.15 -14.85
C VAL A 39 11.49 -18.84 -14.53
N PHE A 40 10.43 -18.08 -14.22
CA PHE A 40 9.11 -18.65 -13.95
C PHE A 40 8.50 -19.32 -15.21
N SER A 41 8.72 -18.73 -16.37
CA SER A 41 8.28 -19.32 -17.65
C SER A 41 8.99 -20.63 -17.96
N GLU A 42 10.30 -20.72 -17.67
CA GLU A 42 11.06 -21.97 -17.83
C GLU A 42 10.56 -23.06 -16.88
N LEU A 43 10.29 -22.73 -15.62
CA LEU A 43 9.73 -23.69 -14.65
C LEU A 43 8.34 -24.19 -15.11
N ALA A 44 7.48 -23.30 -15.59
CA ALA A 44 6.17 -23.68 -16.14
C ALA A 44 6.27 -24.53 -17.42
N GLY A 45 7.33 -24.40 -18.20
CA GLY A 45 7.60 -25.25 -19.37
C GLY A 45 8.03 -26.67 -19.02
N ARG A 46 8.52 -26.90 -17.80
CA ARG A 46 8.96 -28.24 -17.33
C ARG A 46 7.84 -29.09 -16.74
N ALA A 47 6.85 -28.47 -16.13
CA ALA A 47 5.68 -29.12 -15.52
C ALA A 47 4.47 -28.16 -15.53
N PRO A 48 3.23 -28.66 -15.51
CA PRO A 48 2.06 -27.82 -15.36
C PRO A 48 2.14 -27.03 -14.05
N VAL A 49 2.22 -25.70 -14.15
CA VAL A 49 2.22 -24.78 -12.99
C VAL A 49 0.89 -24.04 -12.97
N ARG A 50 0.20 -24.12 -11.85
CA ARG A 50 -1.02 -23.39 -11.59
C ARG A 50 -0.88 -22.47 -10.38
N ARG A 51 -0.29 -22.98 -9.30
CA ARG A 51 -0.23 -22.31 -7.99
C ARG A 51 1.16 -21.73 -7.74
N PHE A 52 1.19 -20.42 -7.55
CA PHE A 52 2.39 -19.67 -7.20
C PHE A 52 2.26 -19.14 -5.76
N VAL A 53 3.22 -19.46 -4.91
CA VAL A 53 3.22 -19.08 -3.49
C VAL A 53 4.35 -18.09 -3.20
N ASP A 54 3.98 -16.93 -2.61
CA ASP A 54 4.89 -15.86 -2.18
C ASP A 54 4.66 -15.55 -0.69
N PRO A 55 5.39 -16.22 0.23
CA PRO A 55 5.19 -16.06 1.67
C PRO A 55 5.88 -14.81 2.26
N PHE A 56 6.52 -13.98 1.43
CA PHE A 56 7.20 -12.75 1.82
C PHE A 56 6.85 -11.61 0.84
N ALA A 57 5.56 -11.41 0.59
CA ALA A 57 5.06 -10.60 -0.53
C ALA A 57 5.50 -9.12 -0.51
N GLY A 58 5.72 -8.53 0.68
CA GLY A 58 6.21 -7.16 0.83
C GLY A 58 5.43 -6.15 0.02
N SER A 59 6.09 -5.54 -0.97
CA SER A 59 5.46 -4.56 -1.89
C SER A 59 4.53 -5.18 -2.94
N GLY A 60 4.49 -6.51 -3.07
CA GLY A 60 3.68 -7.23 -4.04
C GLY A 60 4.25 -7.30 -5.46
N ALA A 61 5.48 -6.86 -5.69
CA ALA A 61 6.03 -6.78 -7.05
C ALA A 61 6.08 -8.15 -7.74
N VAL A 62 6.54 -9.20 -7.05
CA VAL A 62 6.66 -10.57 -7.60
C VAL A 62 5.31 -11.25 -7.66
N SER A 63 4.48 -11.09 -6.64
CA SER A 63 3.11 -11.61 -6.61
C SER A 63 2.26 -11.07 -7.77
N ARG A 64 2.37 -9.76 -8.09
CA ARG A 64 1.72 -9.15 -9.25
C ARG A 64 2.23 -9.75 -10.58
N LEU A 65 3.54 -10.03 -10.69
CA LEU A 65 4.07 -10.72 -11.87
C LEU A 65 3.44 -12.11 -12.01
N GLY A 66 3.37 -12.88 -10.91
CA GLY A 66 2.73 -14.20 -10.91
C GLY A 66 1.27 -14.16 -11.42
N LYS A 67 0.45 -13.21 -10.92
CA LYS A 67 -0.93 -13.03 -11.38
C LYS A 67 -0.99 -12.66 -12.87
N LEU A 68 -0.14 -11.73 -13.32
CA LEU A 68 -0.09 -11.30 -14.73
C LEU A 68 0.34 -12.45 -15.66
N MET A 69 1.19 -13.37 -15.18
CA MET A 69 1.57 -14.60 -15.90
C MET A 69 0.47 -15.68 -15.88
N GLY A 70 -0.67 -15.43 -15.22
CA GLY A 70 -1.81 -16.34 -15.19
C GLY A 70 -1.75 -17.39 -14.08
N TYR A 71 -0.91 -17.21 -13.07
CA TYR A 71 -0.86 -18.13 -11.92
C TYR A 71 -1.92 -17.75 -10.86
N GLU A 72 -2.49 -18.77 -10.21
CA GLU A 72 -3.24 -18.65 -8.96
C GLU A 72 -2.24 -18.32 -7.84
N VAL A 73 -2.17 -17.01 -7.48
CA VAL A 73 -1.18 -16.54 -6.52
C VAL A 73 -1.73 -16.63 -5.11
N HIS A 74 -0.97 -17.30 -4.24
CA HIS A 74 -1.17 -17.31 -2.80
C HIS A 74 -0.03 -16.53 -2.15
N ALA A 75 -0.33 -15.35 -1.60
CA ALA A 75 0.65 -14.47 -1.01
C ALA A 75 0.44 -14.33 0.50
N ALA A 76 1.52 -14.11 1.24
CA ALA A 76 1.45 -13.78 2.65
C ALA A 76 2.51 -12.75 3.04
N ASP A 77 2.21 -11.99 4.08
CA ASP A 77 3.18 -11.14 4.76
C ASP A 77 2.79 -10.98 6.23
N LEU A 78 3.75 -10.75 7.10
CA LEU A 78 3.50 -10.51 8.52
C LEU A 78 3.04 -9.06 8.80
N GLU A 79 3.34 -8.15 7.88
CA GLU A 79 3.05 -6.73 8.02
C GLU A 79 1.66 -6.39 7.46
N HIS A 80 0.83 -5.77 8.30
CA HIS A 80 -0.56 -5.45 7.96
C HIS A 80 -0.69 -4.57 6.70
N TYR A 81 0.18 -3.55 6.55
CA TYR A 81 0.16 -2.72 5.34
C TYR A 81 0.46 -3.54 4.07
N ALA A 82 1.34 -4.55 4.16
CA ALA A 82 1.67 -5.41 3.03
C ALA A 82 0.48 -6.32 2.66
N TRP A 83 -0.22 -6.87 3.67
CA TRP A 83 -1.47 -7.59 3.45
C TRP A 83 -2.50 -6.74 2.69
N VAL A 84 -2.76 -5.51 3.14
CA VAL A 84 -3.70 -4.58 2.48
C VAL A 84 -3.29 -4.29 1.04
N LEU A 85 -2.02 -3.96 0.79
CA LEU A 85 -1.50 -3.65 -0.56
C LEU A 85 -1.65 -4.83 -1.53
N ASN A 86 -1.31 -6.02 -1.06
CA ASN A 86 -1.37 -7.23 -1.88
C ASN A 86 -2.83 -7.66 -2.12
N ALA A 87 -3.67 -7.68 -1.09
CA ALA A 87 -5.08 -8.04 -1.23
C ALA A 87 -5.82 -7.10 -2.18
N ALA A 88 -5.57 -5.78 -2.11
CA ALA A 88 -6.17 -4.80 -3.01
C ALA A 88 -5.95 -5.13 -4.49
N THR A 89 -4.77 -5.62 -4.86
CA THR A 89 -4.39 -5.82 -6.26
C THR A 89 -4.46 -7.28 -6.72
N LEU A 90 -4.27 -8.23 -5.82
CA LEU A 90 -4.32 -9.65 -6.16
C LEU A 90 -5.74 -10.22 -6.09
N GLU A 91 -6.50 -9.90 -5.04
CA GLU A 91 -7.86 -10.44 -4.83
C GLU A 91 -8.94 -9.68 -5.61
N THR A 92 -8.64 -8.48 -6.13
CA THR A 92 -9.59 -7.71 -6.94
C THR A 92 -9.36 -7.95 -8.43
N GLN A 93 -10.45 -8.23 -9.16
CA GLN A 93 -10.45 -8.35 -10.62
C GLN A 93 -10.83 -7.02 -11.26
N ALA A 94 -10.22 -6.67 -12.40
CA ALA A 94 -10.54 -5.44 -13.11
C ALA A 94 -12.04 -5.37 -13.50
N ARG A 95 -12.62 -6.50 -13.95
CA ARG A 95 -14.05 -6.59 -14.28
C ARG A 95 -14.98 -6.33 -13.09
N GLU A 96 -14.56 -6.61 -11.86
CA GLU A 96 -15.37 -6.31 -10.67
C GLU A 96 -15.42 -4.80 -10.37
N ALA A 97 -14.33 -4.10 -10.67
CA ALA A 97 -14.21 -2.67 -10.44
C ALA A 97 -14.86 -1.84 -11.57
N TYR A 98 -14.67 -2.25 -12.81
CA TYR A 98 -15.07 -1.48 -14.01
C TYR A 98 -16.23 -2.11 -14.80
N GLY A 99 -16.63 -3.36 -14.53
CA GLY A 99 -17.54 -4.14 -15.37
C GLY A 99 -16.83 -4.76 -16.59
N ASP A 100 -17.56 -5.58 -17.35
CA ASP A 100 -17.00 -6.32 -18.49
C ASP A 100 -16.60 -5.42 -19.69
N THR A 101 -16.93 -4.13 -19.65
CA THR A 101 -16.57 -3.15 -20.70
C THR A 101 -15.13 -2.65 -20.60
N ALA A 102 -14.40 -2.97 -19.55
CA ALA A 102 -13.03 -2.48 -19.32
C ALA A 102 -11.95 -3.10 -20.23
N HIS A 103 -12.32 -4.06 -21.08
CA HIS A 103 -11.40 -4.73 -22.01
C HIS A 103 -11.42 -4.19 -23.44
N VAL A 104 -11.91 -2.96 -23.68
CA VAL A 104 -11.88 -2.36 -25.01
C VAL A 104 -10.68 -1.43 -25.18
N ASP A 105 -9.48 -1.99 -25.16
CA ASP A 105 -8.36 -1.49 -25.95
C ASP A 105 -8.49 -2.08 -27.35
N SER A 106 -9.45 -1.59 -28.13
CA SER A 106 -9.46 -1.87 -29.57
C SER A 106 -10.31 -0.86 -30.31
N ALA A 107 -9.73 -0.34 -31.35
CA ALA A 107 -10.20 0.68 -32.28
C ALA A 107 -11.42 0.27 -33.11
N ASN A 108 -12.43 -0.39 -32.54
CA ASN A 108 -13.71 -0.65 -33.24
C ASN A 108 -14.84 -0.60 -32.21
N GLY A 109 -15.50 0.56 -32.15
CA GLY A 109 -16.64 0.81 -31.29
C GLY A 109 -17.88 0.04 -31.73
N ASP A 110 -18.09 -1.15 -31.19
CA ASP A 110 -19.40 -1.80 -31.18
C ASP A 110 -19.74 -2.20 -29.73
N SER A 111 -20.55 -1.35 -29.08
CA SER A 111 -20.95 -1.45 -27.66
C SER A 111 -22.32 -2.12 -27.52
N SER A 112 -22.54 -3.26 -28.16
CA SER A 112 -23.83 -3.98 -28.12
C SER A 112 -23.81 -5.30 -27.34
N ASN A 113 -22.76 -5.65 -26.62
CA ASN A 113 -22.76 -6.79 -25.69
C ASN A 113 -22.99 -6.30 -24.27
N GLY A 114 -24.14 -6.65 -23.70
CA GLY A 114 -24.52 -6.38 -22.31
C GLY A 114 -23.63 -7.15 -21.31
N GLY A 115 -22.40 -6.68 -21.12
CA GLY A 115 -21.48 -7.19 -20.11
C GLY A 115 -22.02 -6.95 -18.70
N ALA A 116 -21.61 -7.78 -17.74
CA ALA A 116 -22.03 -7.62 -16.35
C ALA A 116 -21.56 -6.25 -15.79
N PRO A 117 -22.42 -5.54 -15.06
CA PRO A 117 -22.06 -4.25 -14.47
C PRO A 117 -20.98 -4.41 -13.41
N ALA A 118 -20.20 -3.33 -13.17
CA ALA A 118 -19.26 -3.26 -12.05
C ALA A 118 -19.94 -3.63 -10.72
N ARG A 119 -19.26 -4.38 -9.86
CA ARG A 119 -19.78 -4.84 -8.57
C ARG A 119 -19.34 -3.97 -7.41
N LEU A 120 -18.15 -3.35 -7.52
CA LEU A 120 -17.57 -2.51 -6.48
C LEU A 120 -18.04 -1.06 -6.58
N PHE A 121 -18.15 -0.38 -5.44
CA PHE A 121 -18.51 1.04 -5.34
C PHE A 121 -19.82 1.44 -6.03
N ARG A 122 -20.81 0.56 -6.03
CA ARG A 122 -22.11 0.81 -6.70
C ARG A 122 -22.85 2.01 -6.13
N GLU A 123 -22.78 2.21 -4.81
CA GLU A 123 -23.43 3.31 -4.11
C GLU A 123 -22.81 4.67 -4.49
N ASP A 124 -21.54 4.69 -4.87
CA ASP A 124 -20.84 5.87 -5.35
C ASP A 124 -21.03 6.16 -6.84
N GLY A 125 -21.60 5.24 -7.59
CA GLY A 125 -21.66 5.30 -9.05
C GLY A 125 -20.42 4.73 -9.76
N GLY A 126 -19.64 3.91 -9.06
CA GLY A 126 -18.45 3.22 -9.55
C GLY A 126 -17.14 3.68 -8.91
N ILE A 127 -16.07 2.96 -9.22
CA ILE A 127 -14.76 3.12 -8.58
C ILE A 127 -14.19 4.53 -8.76
N ASP A 128 -14.25 5.12 -9.95
CA ASP A 128 -13.68 6.44 -10.22
C ASP A 128 -14.43 7.54 -9.44
N ALA A 129 -15.74 7.43 -9.32
CA ALA A 129 -16.56 8.36 -8.55
C ALA A 129 -16.27 8.26 -7.05
N ALA A 130 -16.10 7.04 -6.52
CA ALA A 130 -15.70 6.80 -5.15
C ALA A 130 -14.33 7.44 -4.86
N PHE A 131 -13.32 7.14 -5.67
CA PHE A 131 -11.98 7.69 -5.50
C PHE A 131 -11.96 9.22 -5.60
N ALA A 132 -12.71 9.80 -6.54
CA ALA A 132 -12.87 11.25 -6.64
C ALA A 132 -13.56 11.85 -5.39
N ARG A 133 -14.51 11.14 -4.79
CA ARG A 133 -15.18 11.58 -3.54
C ARG A 133 -14.20 11.59 -2.37
N PHE A 134 -13.46 10.50 -2.14
CA PHE A 134 -12.48 10.43 -1.07
C PHE A 134 -11.33 11.42 -1.27
N HIS A 135 -10.87 11.59 -2.52
CA HIS A 135 -9.87 12.60 -2.85
C HIS A 135 -10.35 14.03 -2.47
N ARG A 136 -11.58 14.40 -2.81
CA ARG A 136 -12.14 15.71 -2.44
C ARG A 136 -12.19 15.93 -0.93
N ILE A 137 -12.47 14.88 -0.14
CA ILE A 137 -12.43 14.96 1.33
C ILE A 137 -11.03 15.36 1.80
N GLY A 138 -10.00 14.65 1.32
CA GLY A 138 -8.61 14.91 1.64
C GLY A 138 -8.14 16.30 1.18
N ALA A 139 -8.43 16.67 -0.06
CA ALA A 139 -8.05 17.96 -0.63
C ALA A 139 -8.62 19.15 0.17
N ARG A 140 -9.90 19.09 0.53
CA ARG A 140 -10.51 20.12 1.40
C ARG A 140 -9.84 20.23 2.76
N ALA A 141 -9.49 19.11 3.37
CA ALA A 141 -8.79 19.09 4.64
C ALA A 141 -7.36 19.66 4.54
N ALA A 142 -6.67 19.38 3.43
CA ALA A 142 -5.34 19.94 3.16
C ALA A 142 -5.37 21.48 3.05
N GLU A 143 -6.40 22.05 2.38
CA GLU A 143 -6.55 23.48 2.15
C GLU A 143 -7.01 24.26 3.40
N SER A 144 -7.79 23.64 4.26
CA SER A 144 -8.52 24.30 5.35
C SER A 144 -7.64 24.53 6.56
N GLY A 145 -6.49 25.00 6.63
CA GLY A 145 -5.78 25.37 7.88
C GLY A 145 -6.19 24.59 9.14
N SER A 146 -5.89 25.03 10.32
CA SER A 146 -6.12 24.32 11.60
C SER A 146 -7.60 24.10 12.06
N ASP A 147 -8.61 24.43 11.26
CA ASP A 147 -10.01 24.55 11.73
C ASP A 147 -11.03 23.55 11.16
N VAL A 148 -10.61 22.38 10.65
CA VAL A 148 -11.59 21.35 10.26
C VAL A 148 -11.93 20.48 11.44
N SER A 149 -13.05 20.78 12.08
CA SER A 149 -13.74 19.83 12.96
C SER A 149 -14.21 18.64 12.11
N PRO A 150 -14.00 17.39 12.56
CA PRO A 150 -14.52 16.20 11.88
C PRO A 150 -16.06 16.28 11.83
N PRO A 151 -16.69 15.62 10.82
CA PRO A 151 -18.15 15.58 10.75
C PRO A 151 -18.74 15.08 12.08
N ARG A 152 -19.84 15.70 12.51
CA ARG A 152 -20.54 15.40 13.77
C ARG A 152 -20.82 13.91 13.89
N GLY A 153 -20.18 13.24 14.85
CA GLY A 153 -20.36 11.82 15.13
C GLY A 153 -19.06 11.06 15.42
N ALA A 154 -17.90 11.60 15.07
CA ALA A 154 -16.63 11.03 15.50
C ALA A 154 -16.31 11.50 16.93
N GLY A 155 -16.07 10.56 17.84
CA GLY A 155 -15.70 10.86 19.23
C GLY A 155 -14.59 11.90 19.28
N SER A 156 -14.68 12.84 20.20
CA SER A 156 -13.82 14.03 20.35
C SER A 156 -12.33 13.65 20.51
N VAL A 157 -11.65 13.49 19.38
CA VAL A 157 -10.19 13.60 19.31
C VAL A 157 -9.92 15.08 19.02
N GLY A 158 -9.11 15.74 19.86
CA GLY A 158 -8.86 17.18 19.79
C GLY A 158 -8.56 17.67 18.37
N SER A 159 -8.76 18.95 18.11
CA SER A 159 -8.76 19.66 16.82
C SER A 159 -7.51 19.49 15.95
N GLY A 160 -7.22 18.29 15.48
CA GLY A 160 -6.15 17.89 14.60
C GLY A 160 -6.12 16.38 14.47
N GLY A 161 -6.00 15.85 13.24
CA GLY A 161 -5.89 14.42 13.00
C GLY A 161 -4.63 13.81 13.65
N TYR A 162 -4.58 12.49 13.73
CA TYR A 162 -3.48 11.78 14.39
C TYR A 162 -2.13 11.98 13.68
N ILE A 163 -2.10 11.87 12.36
CA ILE A 163 -0.85 12.05 11.58
C ILE A 163 -0.39 13.51 11.63
N ALA A 164 -1.30 14.46 11.43
CA ALA A 164 -0.99 15.88 11.50
C ALA A 164 -0.42 16.29 12.86
N ARG A 165 -0.99 15.75 13.95
CA ARG A 165 -0.56 16.07 15.31
C ARG A 165 0.82 15.50 15.66
N HIS A 166 1.14 14.28 15.22
CA HIS A 166 2.30 13.55 15.70
C HIS A 166 3.45 13.47 14.70
N TYR A 167 3.20 13.64 13.40
CA TYR A 167 4.16 13.35 12.33
C TYR A 167 4.31 14.45 11.28
N ALA A 168 3.69 15.60 11.52
CA ALA A 168 3.85 16.79 10.69
C ALA A 168 4.11 18.04 11.57
N PRO A 169 4.67 19.12 10.99
CA PRO A 169 4.78 20.40 11.68
C PRO A 169 3.40 21.07 11.75
N ALA A 170 3.24 22.03 12.65
CA ALA A 170 2.05 22.87 12.71
C ALA A 170 1.84 23.63 11.39
N ARG A 171 2.92 24.09 10.76
CA ARG A 171 2.95 24.79 9.47
C ARG A 171 4.17 24.36 8.67
N THR A 172 3.97 24.09 7.39
CA THR A 172 5.04 23.62 6.50
C THR A 172 6.13 24.67 6.28
N ASP A 173 5.75 25.94 6.13
CA ASP A 173 6.66 27.06 5.83
C ASP A 173 7.57 27.47 7.00
N THR A 174 7.16 27.16 8.24
CA THR A 174 7.91 27.50 9.47
C THR A 174 8.39 26.28 10.25
N ALA A 175 8.41 25.12 9.62
CA ALA A 175 8.73 23.83 10.25
C ALA A 175 10.12 23.82 10.91
N ASP A 176 10.18 23.48 12.20
CA ASP A 176 11.41 23.22 12.92
C ASP A 176 11.64 21.72 13.10
N TYR A 177 12.41 21.11 12.20
CA TYR A 177 12.71 19.66 12.20
C TYR A 177 13.41 19.15 13.47
N ARG A 178 13.90 20.04 14.33
CA ARG A 178 14.50 19.68 15.63
C ARG A 178 13.44 19.52 16.71
N ARG A 179 12.36 20.26 16.62
CA ARG A 179 11.29 20.33 17.63
C ARG A 179 9.99 19.69 17.18
N GLU A 180 9.81 19.56 15.86
CA GLU A 180 8.62 18.98 15.23
C GLU A 180 9.03 17.76 14.40
N ARG A 181 8.14 16.76 14.30
CA ARG A 181 8.33 15.68 13.34
C ARG A 181 7.88 16.16 11.96
N VAL A 182 8.74 16.00 10.96
CA VAL A 182 8.49 16.47 9.60
C VAL A 182 8.48 15.29 8.61
N PHE A 183 7.74 14.21 8.97
CA PHE A 183 7.53 13.09 8.05
C PHE A 183 6.69 13.50 6.85
N TYR A 184 5.74 14.41 7.05
CA TYR A 184 4.87 14.96 6.02
C TYR A 184 4.81 16.47 6.14
N THR A 185 4.37 17.14 5.07
CA THR A 185 3.91 18.53 5.17
C THR A 185 2.63 18.59 6.02
N ALA A 186 2.33 19.76 6.58
CA ALA A 186 1.09 19.94 7.36
C ALA A 186 -0.16 19.62 6.52
N GLU A 187 -0.15 20.01 5.24
CA GLU A 187 -1.21 19.81 4.26
C GLU A 187 -1.43 18.32 3.96
N ASN A 188 -0.34 17.60 3.62
CA ASN A 188 -0.39 16.18 3.30
C ASN A 188 -0.77 15.33 4.52
N ALA A 189 -0.35 15.73 5.72
CA ALA A 189 -0.77 15.05 6.95
C ALA A 189 -2.28 15.19 7.21
N ARG A 190 -2.84 16.38 7.02
CA ARG A 190 -4.30 16.59 7.12
C ARG A 190 -5.08 15.81 6.05
N TYR A 191 -4.52 15.72 4.84
CA TYR A 191 -5.07 14.86 3.78
C TYR A 191 -5.15 13.40 4.23
N LEU A 192 -4.05 12.84 4.74
CA LEU A 192 -3.97 11.47 5.23
C LEU A 192 -5.01 11.20 6.33
N ASP A 193 -5.07 12.08 7.32
CA ASP A 193 -6.03 11.95 8.42
C ASP A 193 -7.48 11.96 7.92
N ALA A 194 -7.84 12.92 7.07
CA ALA A 194 -9.21 13.09 6.60
C ALA A 194 -9.68 11.91 5.72
N VAL A 195 -8.84 11.46 4.79
CA VAL A 195 -9.17 10.31 3.93
C VAL A 195 -9.25 9.03 4.76
N ARG A 196 -8.28 8.81 5.66
CA ARG A 196 -8.25 7.60 6.48
C ARG A 196 -9.45 7.51 7.43
N GLU A 197 -9.84 8.65 8.02
CA GLU A 197 -11.03 8.72 8.88
C GLU A 197 -12.31 8.46 8.09
N ALA A 198 -12.43 9.04 6.90
CA ALA A 198 -13.58 8.79 6.03
C ALA A 198 -13.69 7.31 5.62
N ILE A 199 -12.56 6.66 5.32
CA ILE A 199 -12.52 5.22 5.05
C ILE A 199 -12.99 4.42 6.27
N GLU A 200 -12.54 4.76 7.49
CA GLU A 200 -12.95 4.01 8.68
C GLU A 200 -14.42 4.19 9.03
N LEU A 201 -14.97 5.39 8.81
CA LEU A 201 -16.39 5.66 9.03
C LEU A 201 -17.28 4.87 8.06
N GLU A 202 -16.88 4.73 6.82
CA GLU A 202 -17.67 4.04 5.79
C GLU A 202 -17.46 2.54 5.80
N TYR A 203 -16.24 2.07 6.13
CA TYR A 203 -15.84 0.67 6.17
C TYR A 203 -15.27 0.32 7.56
N PRO A 204 -16.10 0.27 8.62
CA PRO A 204 -15.59 0.09 9.99
C PRO A 204 -15.04 -1.31 10.22
N GLY A 205 -13.88 -1.39 10.88
CA GLY A 205 -13.25 -2.66 11.24
C GLY A 205 -12.78 -3.50 10.05
N TRP A 206 -12.56 -4.79 10.27
CA TRP A 206 -11.98 -5.71 9.27
C TRP A 206 -12.91 -6.87 8.90
N ASP A 207 -13.95 -7.11 9.70
CA ASP A 207 -14.99 -8.12 9.43
C ASP A 207 -16.07 -7.53 8.51
N LEU A 208 -15.75 -7.47 7.22
CA LEU A 208 -16.59 -6.90 6.17
C LEU A 208 -16.98 -7.98 5.16
N ALA A 209 -18.13 -7.81 4.52
CA ALA A 209 -18.49 -8.60 3.35
C ALA A 209 -17.39 -8.51 2.26
N PRO A 210 -17.19 -9.55 1.46
CA PRO A 210 -16.06 -9.61 0.52
C PRO A 210 -15.92 -8.39 -0.41
N GLU A 211 -17.03 -7.88 -0.96
CA GLU A 211 -17.03 -6.69 -1.82
C GLU A 211 -16.60 -5.45 -1.03
N ARG A 212 -17.21 -5.22 0.13
CA ARG A 212 -16.89 -4.07 1.01
C ARG A 212 -15.45 -4.11 1.49
N ARG A 213 -14.91 -5.30 1.75
CA ARG A 213 -13.51 -5.49 2.12
C ARG A 213 -12.58 -5.10 0.97
N ARG A 214 -12.88 -5.52 -0.28
CA ARG A 214 -12.10 -5.14 -1.47
C ARG A 214 -12.15 -3.62 -1.71
N GLU A 215 -13.31 -2.99 -1.56
CA GLU A 215 -13.46 -1.53 -1.65
C GLU A 215 -12.56 -0.82 -0.63
N LYS A 216 -12.61 -1.23 0.65
CA LYS A 216 -11.72 -0.70 1.70
C LYS A 216 -10.26 -0.88 1.34
N PHE A 217 -9.86 -2.06 0.87
CA PHE A 217 -8.46 -2.35 0.55
C PHE A 217 -7.96 -1.52 -0.63
N LEU A 218 -8.77 -1.31 -1.65
CA LEU A 218 -8.41 -0.44 -2.79
C LEU A 218 -8.16 1.00 -2.34
N LEU A 219 -9.05 1.57 -1.55
CA LEU A 219 -8.88 2.92 -0.99
C LEU A 219 -7.65 3.03 -0.08
N LEU A 220 -7.45 2.05 0.82
CA LEU A 220 -6.29 2.02 1.69
C LEU A 220 -4.99 1.83 0.92
N ALA A 221 -4.94 0.97 -0.08
CA ALA A 221 -3.74 0.74 -0.89
C ALA A 221 -3.29 2.02 -1.60
N ALA A 222 -4.22 2.77 -2.18
CA ALA A 222 -3.95 4.07 -2.77
C ALA A 222 -3.43 5.09 -1.74
N LEU A 223 -4.06 5.14 -0.57
CA LEU A 223 -3.64 6.03 0.52
C LEU A 223 -2.25 5.68 1.06
N LEU A 224 -1.94 4.39 1.22
CA LEU A 224 -0.62 3.90 1.64
C LEU A 224 0.46 4.20 0.61
N TYR A 225 0.13 4.10 -0.68
CA TYR A 225 1.04 4.52 -1.75
C TYR A 225 1.37 6.01 -1.66
N GLU A 226 0.36 6.87 -1.52
CA GLU A 226 0.54 8.32 -1.36
C GLU A 226 1.32 8.65 -0.07
N ALA A 227 1.01 7.99 1.04
CA ALA A 227 1.76 8.13 2.29
C ALA A 227 3.25 7.75 2.13
N SER A 228 3.55 6.67 1.40
CA SER A 228 4.94 6.27 1.11
C SER A 228 5.63 7.24 0.16
N ARG A 229 4.93 7.68 -0.89
CA ARG A 229 5.47 8.57 -1.93
C ARG A 229 5.83 9.95 -1.40
N HIS A 230 4.97 10.54 -0.57
CA HIS A 230 5.11 11.91 -0.08
C HIS A 230 5.87 12.03 1.25
N ALA A 231 6.37 10.90 1.79
CA ALA A 231 7.14 10.92 3.02
C ALA A 231 8.50 11.61 2.84
N ASN A 232 8.86 12.46 3.80
CA ASN A 232 10.16 13.13 3.89
C ASN A 232 11.23 12.22 4.48
N THR A 233 11.42 11.05 3.86
CA THR A 233 12.31 9.99 4.31
C THR A 233 13.13 9.42 3.15
N SER A 234 14.15 8.64 3.49
CA SER A 234 14.95 7.88 2.52
C SER A 234 14.35 6.50 2.20
N GLY A 235 13.02 6.37 2.24
CA GLY A 235 12.30 5.12 1.92
C GLY A 235 11.96 4.25 3.13
N VAL A 236 12.37 4.67 4.36
CA VAL A 236 11.99 4.03 5.63
C VAL A 236 11.60 5.09 6.65
N PHE A 237 10.67 4.77 7.54
CA PHE A 237 10.12 5.71 8.52
C PHE A 237 10.88 5.78 9.85
N LYS A 238 12.10 5.25 9.94
CA LYS A 238 12.93 5.37 11.17
C LYS A 238 13.31 6.81 11.50
N ALA A 239 13.50 7.64 10.47
CA ALA A 239 13.81 9.04 10.62
C ALA A 239 13.36 9.83 9.38
N TYR A 240 13.10 11.11 9.56
CA TYR A 240 12.89 12.09 8.51
C TYR A 240 14.16 12.88 8.23
N HIS A 241 14.25 13.48 7.05
CA HIS A 241 15.34 14.38 6.68
C HIS A 241 15.30 15.68 7.50
N ASN A 242 16.46 16.26 7.73
CA ASN A 242 16.58 17.57 8.37
C ASN A 242 16.12 18.67 7.41
N GLY A 243 14.87 19.04 7.50
CA GLY A 243 14.18 19.87 6.51
C GLY A 243 13.55 19.02 5.41
N PHE A 244 12.65 19.63 4.63
CA PHE A 244 12.01 18.96 3.51
C PHE A 244 12.96 18.83 2.32
N GLY A 245 12.92 17.66 1.65
CA GLY A 245 13.65 17.39 0.41
C GLY A 245 14.99 16.65 0.56
N GLY A 246 15.49 16.46 1.78
CA GLY A 246 16.79 15.80 2.00
C GLY A 246 18.00 16.67 1.60
N HIS A 247 19.21 16.08 1.58
CA HIS A 247 20.48 16.83 1.36
C HIS A 247 20.60 17.44 -0.04
N GLY A 248 20.08 16.79 -1.08
CA GLY A 248 20.16 17.26 -2.46
C GLY A 248 18.94 18.07 -2.91
N GLY A 249 17.88 18.10 -2.12
CA GLY A 249 16.62 18.72 -2.54
C GLY A 249 15.85 17.94 -3.62
N ASP A 250 16.40 16.85 -4.15
CA ASP A 250 15.82 16.09 -5.26
C ASP A 250 14.40 15.56 -4.96
N ALA A 251 14.11 15.27 -3.69
CA ALA A 251 12.81 14.80 -3.27
C ALA A 251 11.81 15.93 -2.95
N LEU A 252 12.23 17.21 -2.96
CA LEU A 252 11.41 18.33 -2.51
C LEU A 252 10.11 18.45 -3.29
N GLY A 253 10.16 18.43 -4.62
CA GLY A 253 8.97 18.52 -5.46
C GLY A 253 7.95 17.44 -5.16
N ARG A 254 8.41 16.20 -4.95
CA ARG A 254 7.57 15.06 -4.59
C ARG A 254 6.93 15.20 -3.20
N ILE A 255 7.72 15.62 -2.20
CA ILE A 255 7.26 15.75 -0.82
C ILE A 255 6.27 16.91 -0.69
N MET A 256 6.53 18.01 -1.37
CA MET A 256 5.70 19.24 -1.31
C MET A 256 4.46 19.19 -2.21
N SER A 257 4.40 18.28 -3.19
CA SER A 257 3.22 18.16 -4.06
C SER A 257 1.99 17.68 -3.27
N PRO A 258 0.78 18.12 -3.65
CA PRO A 258 -0.44 17.58 -3.05
C PRO A 258 -0.60 16.08 -3.33
N MET A 259 -1.12 15.36 -2.33
CA MET A 259 -1.50 13.96 -2.51
C MET A 259 -2.72 13.83 -3.45
N GLN A 260 -2.77 12.74 -4.22
CA GLN A 260 -3.87 12.42 -5.12
C GLN A 260 -4.25 10.95 -4.96
N LEU A 261 -5.51 10.70 -4.64
CA LEU A 261 -5.99 9.33 -4.50
C LEU A 261 -6.38 8.79 -5.88
N GLU A 262 -5.51 7.95 -6.44
CA GLU A 262 -5.72 7.30 -7.74
C GLU A 262 -6.05 5.83 -7.57
N VAL A 263 -6.91 5.29 -8.43
CA VAL A 263 -7.23 3.85 -8.44
C VAL A 263 -5.96 3.03 -8.69
N PRO A 264 -5.67 2.02 -7.86
CA PRO A 264 -4.59 1.09 -8.14
C PRO A 264 -4.78 0.36 -9.48
N PRO A 265 -3.69 0.04 -10.20
CA PRO A 265 -3.83 -0.72 -11.44
C PRO A 265 -4.35 -2.12 -11.12
N LEU A 266 -5.37 -2.55 -11.85
CA LEU A 266 -6.02 -3.85 -11.71
C LEU A 266 -5.92 -4.63 -13.03
N VAL A 267 -5.88 -5.95 -12.92
CA VAL A 267 -5.95 -6.89 -14.03
C VAL A 267 -6.90 -8.02 -13.68
N ASP A 268 -7.50 -8.62 -14.69
CA ASP A 268 -8.18 -9.90 -14.53
C ASP A 268 -7.15 -11.05 -14.53
N GLY A 269 -7.50 -12.14 -13.91
CA GLY A 269 -6.64 -13.32 -13.82
C GLY A 269 -7.30 -14.41 -12.97
N PRO A 270 -6.57 -15.47 -12.63
CA PRO A 270 -7.01 -16.46 -11.68
C PRO A 270 -7.33 -15.85 -10.31
N ASP A 271 -8.15 -16.54 -9.53
CA ASP A 271 -8.44 -16.16 -8.16
C ASP A 271 -7.16 -16.28 -7.32
N CYS A 272 -6.83 -15.21 -6.61
CA CYS A 272 -5.66 -15.12 -5.75
C CYS A 272 -6.11 -14.95 -4.29
N THR A 273 -5.24 -15.33 -3.36
CA THR A 273 -5.50 -15.16 -1.92
C THR A 273 -4.32 -14.49 -1.22
N VAL A 274 -4.61 -13.67 -0.23
CA VAL A 274 -3.58 -12.97 0.55
C VAL A 274 -3.86 -13.12 2.04
N ALA A 275 -2.85 -13.52 2.81
CA ALA A 275 -2.94 -13.70 4.25
C ALA A 275 -2.01 -12.75 5.02
N GLU A 276 -2.46 -12.25 6.17
CA GLU A 276 -1.60 -11.62 7.19
C GLU A 276 -1.13 -12.72 8.14
N GLU A 277 0.00 -13.35 7.82
CA GLU A 277 0.44 -14.55 8.53
C GLU A 277 1.95 -14.77 8.43
N ASP A 278 2.52 -15.49 9.41
CA ASP A 278 3.90 -15.96 9.36
C ASP A 278 4.12 -16.98 8.23
N ALA A 279 5.22 -16.81 7.51
CA ALA A 279 5.58 -17.64 6.37
C ALA A 279 5.63 -19.16 6.68
N THR A 280 6.03 -19.56 7.90
CA THR A 280 6.13 -20.96 8.29
C THR A 280 4.75 -21.60 8.39
N GLY A 281 3.80 -20.94 9.06
CA GLY A 281 2.42 -21.39 9.14
C GLY A 281 1.75 -21.41 7.78
N PHE A 282 1.98 -20.38 6.99
CA PHE A 282 1.42 -20.25 5.65
C PHE A 282 1.87 -21.38 4.70
N LEU A 283 3.18 -21.66 4.65
CA LEU A 283 3.75 -22.67 3.78
C LEU A 283 3.31 -24.10 4.13
N THR A 284 3.07 -24.40 5.43
CA THR A 284 2.65 -25.75 5.83
C THR A 284 1.26 -26.15 5.35
N ARG A 285 0.39 -25.16 5.07
CA ARG A 285 -1.00 -25.39 4.67
C ARG A 285 -1.32 -25.04 3.22
N THR A 286 -0.39 -24.36 2.53
CA THR A 286 -0.65 -23.85 1.18
C THR A 286 0.09 -24.71 0.15
N PRO A 287 -0.63 -25.50 -0.66
CA PRO A 287 -0.02 -26.28 -1.72
C PRO A 287 0.53 -25.36 -2.82
N ALA A 288 1.69 -25.69 -3.37
CA ALA A 288 2.38 -24.89 -4.35
C ALA A 288 2.97 -25.71 -5.48
N ASP A 289 2.98 -25.16 -6.68
CA ASP A 289 3.76 -25.68 -7.81
C ASP A 289 5.07 -24.90 -7.95
N ILE A 290 5.04 -23.58 -7.68
CA ILE A 290 6.22 -22.72 -7.51
C ILE A 290 6.13 -22.01 -6.15
N VAL A 291 7.24 -22.00 -5.41
CA VAL A 291 7.41 -21.19 -4.20
C VAL A 291 8.53 -20.18 -4.44
N TYR A 292 8.23 -18.90 -4.31
CA TYR A 292 9.22 -17.83 -4.35
C TYR A 292 9.62 -17.44 -2.92
N LEU A 293 10.88 -17.66 -2.56
CA LEU A 293 11.39 -17.36 -1.21
C LEU A 293 12.32 -16.15 -1.22
N ASP A 294 11.89 -15.07 -0.61
CA ASP A 294 12.67 -13.83 -0.39
C ASP A 294 12.60 -13.39 1.07
N PRO A 295 13.09 -14.21 2.02
CA PRO A 295 13.00 -13.91 3.44
C PRO A 295 13.83 -12.68 3.78
N PRO A 296 13.52 -11.95 4.88
CA PRO A 296 14.35 -10.89 5.40
C PRO A 296 15.78 -11.37 5.66
N TYR A 297 16.76 -10.79 4.96
CA TYR A 297 18.18 -11.19 5.03
C TYR A 297 19.05 -10.23 5.85
N ASN A 298 18.45 -9.20 6.44
CA ASN A 298 19.16 -8.23 7.25
C ASN A 298 18.56 -8.11 8.68
N SER A 299 19.30 -7.47 9.59
CA SER A 299 18.85 -7.24 10.96
C SER A 299 17.78 -6.15 11.12
N HIS A 300 17.32 -5.55 10.02
CA HIS A 300 16.32 -4.52 10.05
C HIS A 300 14.94 -5.09 10.34
N GLN A 301 14.28 -4.54 11.34
CA GLN A 301 12.90 -4.90 11.67
C GLN A 301 11.95 -4.13 10.76
N TYR A 302 11.20 -4.84 9.92
CA TYR A 302 10.27 -4.24 8.96
C TYR A 302 9.15 -3.47 9.67
N GLY A 303 8.60 -3.99 10.76
CA GLY A 303 7.62 -3.26 11.57
C GLY A 303 8.11 -1.89 12.03
N SER A 304 9.40 -1.76 12.42
CA SER A 304 9.95 -0.46 12.79
C SER A 304 10.32 0.42 11.59
N ASN A 305 10.64 -0.18 10.43
CA ASN A 305 10.94 0.58 9.21
C ASN A 305 9.68 1.18 8.59
N TYR A 306 8.56 0.47 8.69
CA TYR A 306 7.29 0.81 8.04
C TYR A 306 6.14 1.02 9.02
N PHE A 307 6.47 1.35 10.29
CA PHE A 307 5.47 1.57 11.34
C PHE A 307 4.39 2.57 10.92
N MET A 308 4.75 3.61 10.18
CA MET A 308 3.82 4.62 9.68
C MET A 308 2.76 4.02 8.77
N LEU A 309 3.17 3.13 7.86
CA LEU A 309 2.25 2.44 6.96
C LEU A 309 1.33 1.50 7.75
N ASN A 310 1.85 0.77 8.75
CA ASN A 310 1.03 -0.03 9.65
C ASN A 310 0.05 0.84 10.45
N THR A 311 0.47 1.99 10.95
CA THR A 311 -0.37 2.93 11.69
C THR A 311 -1.52 3.44 10.82
N ILE A 312 -1.24 3.83 9.57
CA ILE A 312 -2.26 4.29 8.62
C ILE A 312 -3.20 3.14 8.23
N ALA A 313 -2.65 1.95 7.96
CA ALA A 313 -3.46 0.79 7.57
C ALA A 313 -4.38 0.35 8.72
N ARG A 314 -3.85 0.09 9.91
CA ARG A 314 -4.61 -0.38 11.08
C ARG A 314 -5.51 0.69 11.69
N TRP A 315 -5.07 1.92 11.67
CA TRP A 315 -5.69 3.08 12.32
C TRP A 315 -5.87 2.93 13.83
N ASP A 316 -4.96 2.22 14.45
CA ASP A 316 -4.95 1.92 15.90
C ASP A 316 -4.43 3.08 16.76
N ARG A 317 -3.87 4.13 16.11
CA ARG A 317 -3.44 5.40 16.75
C ARG A 317 -2.61 5.20 18.01
N PRO A 318 -1.49 4.45 17.92
CA PRO A 318 -0.69 4.14 19.08
C PRO A 318 -0.14 5.40 19.72
N PRO A 319 0.08 5.41 21.06
CA PRO A 319 0.68 6.55 21.72
C PRO A 319 2.12 6.76 21.24
N VAL A 320 2.44 8.01 20.92
CA VAL A 320 3.76 8.43 20.41
C VAL A 320 4.61 8.96 21.53
N ALA A 321 5.86 8.47 21.65
CA ALA A 321 6.81 9.02 22.62
C ALA A 321 7.23 10.45 22.19
N ASP A 322 7.06 11.42 23.10
CA ASP A 322 7.45 12.81 22.90
C ASP A 322 8.56 13.20 23.88
N GLU A 323 9.66 12.44 23.82
CA GLU A 323 10.83 12.70 24.66
C GLU A 323 11.65 13.85 24.08
N ARG A 324 11.94 14.85 24.94
CA ARG A 324 12.67 16.06 24.55
C ARG A 324 13.91 16.29 25.41
N ARG A 325 14.92 16.90 24.82
CA ARG A 325 16.09 17.42 25.51
C ARG A 325 15.76 18.73 26.22
N ALA A 326 16.68 19.21 27.07
CA ALA A 326 16.53 20.47 27.79
C ALA A 326 16.34 21.71 26.87
N ASP A 327 16.86 21.65 25.65
CA ASP A 327 16.69 22.70 24.61
C ASP A 327 15.34 22.59 23.85
N GLY A 328 14.48 21.63 24.22
CA GLY A 328 13.20 21.36 23.58
C GLY A 328 13.28 20.50 22.31
N SER A 329 14.48 20.09 21.88
CA SER A 329 14.64 19.23 20.71
C SER A 329 14.18 17.80 20.98
N LEU A 330 13.66 17.11 19.95
CA LEU A 330 13.23 15.71 20.04
C LEU A 330 14.42 14.77 20.20
N THR A 331 14.33 13.81 21.15
CA THR A 331 15.33 12.74 21.33
C THR A 331 15.10 11.58 20.36
N VAL A 332 13.83 11.27 20.03
CA VAL A 332 13.44 10.17 19.15
C VAL A 332 12.61 10.70 17.99
N LYS A 333 13.21 10.77 16.80
CA LYS A 333 12.55 11.31 15.60
C LYS A 333 11.27 10.54 15.24
N ALA A 334 11.31 9.20 15.24
CA ALA A 334 10.16 8.39 14.86
C ALA A 334 9.05 8.33 15.92
N GLY A 335 9.36 8.62 17.20
CA GLY A 335 8.39 8.49 18.31
C GLY A 335 7.90 7.06 18.53
N ILE A 336 8.61 6.05 18.02
CA ILE A 336 8.23 4.64 18.09
C ILE A 336 8.52 4.11 19.48
N ARG A 337 7.54 3.42 20.09
CA ARG A 337 7.75 2.72 21.36
C ARG A 337 8.56 1.42 21.19
N PRO A 338 9.27 0.96 22.24
CA PRO A 338 10.05 -0.29 22.21
C PRO A 338 9.22 -1.55 21.91
N ASP A 339 7.94 -1.58 22.27
CA ASP A 339 7.01 -2.68 22.05
C ASP A 339 6.68 -2.93 20.55
N TRP A 340 6.74 -1.89 19.71
CA TRP A 340 6.66 -2.02 18.24
C TRP A 340 7.86 -2.75 17.63
N ARG A 341 8.93 -2.95 18.40
CA ARG A 341 10.11 -3.72 17.99
C ARG A 341 9.87 -5.23 18.01
N ARG A 342 8.73 -5.70 18.49
CA ARG A 342 8.44 -7.14 18.73
C ARG A 342 7.95 -7.92 17.52
N THR A 343 7.67 -7.31 16.40
CA THR A 343 7.41 -8.03 15.13
C THR A 343 8.74 -8.46 14.50
N ARG A 344 9.51 -9.28 15.22
CA ARG A 344 10.55 -10.13 14.61
C ARG A 344 9.79 -11.26 13.92
N SER A 345 9.97 -11.42 12.61
CA SER A 345 9.66 -12.69 12.00
C SER A 345 10.48 -13.75 12.76
N ASP A 346 9.83 -14.73 13.35
CA ASP A 346 10.51 -15.86 14.02
C ASP A 346 11.40 -16.63 13.04
N PHE A 347 11.20 -16.46 11.74
CA PHE A 347 12.04 -17.03 10.69
C PHE A 347 13.50 -16.59 10.80
N CYS A 348 13.80 -15.30 11.06
CA CYS A 348 15.17 -14.83 11.30
C CYS A 348 15.76 -15.27 12.65
N SER A 349 14.94 -15.59 13.64
CA SER A 349 15.43 -15.97 14.98
C SER A 349 15.74 -17.46 15.10
N ARG A 350 15.16 -18.31 14.27
CA ARG A 350 15.36 -19.78 14.27
C ARG A 350 16.51 -20.25 13.39
N SER A 351 17.09 -19.37 12.57
CA SER A 351 18.23 -19.68 11.69
C SER A 351 19.62 -19.41 12.33
N ARG A 352 19.70 -19.30 13.68
CA ARG A 352 20.97 -19.21 14.42
C ARG A 352 21.17 -20.45 15.27
#